data_9ac90b559fe394a3457ed6ff6303dc4d
#
_entry.id   9ac90b559fe394a3457ed6ff6303dc4d
#
_cell.length_a   1.000
_cell.length_b   1.000
_cell.length_c   1.000
_cell.angle_alpha   90.00
_cell.angle_beta   90.00
_cell.angle_gamma   90.00
#
_symmetry.space_group_name_H-M   'P 1'
#
loop_
_entity.id
_entity.type
_entity.pdbx_description
1 polymer ?
#
loop_
_entity_poly.entity_id
_entity_poly.type
_entity_poly.pdbx_seq_one_letter_code
_entity_poly.pdbx_strand_id
1 'polypeptide(L)'
;RDLITTKDGGSGSGAYTAGVIPSTQYPDEAYVAIYSGDNFDETPVIVKTDKIGFASGRMRSQYYQTIWAADNGDLYVFSPGYGRTFTSSDDLKKVTGTLPSGVVRIKKGETAFDPSYYVNFEEIGTRHPIFRCWHITEDYFLLQLYSDGVEGMMSGTSAVTDELAVFKAEDKTITPVTGFPADLAGFGGEPYGENGNAY
;
A
#
# COMPACT_ATOMS: atom_id res chain seq x y z
N ARG A 1 -15.49 -4.93 8.33
CA ARG A 1 -16.23 -4.54 9.52
C ARG A 1 -15.33 -4.81 10.71
N ASP A 2 -15.02 -3.86 11.54
CA ASP A 2 -14.11 -3.98 12.68
C ASP A 2 -12.67 -4.43 12.32
N LEU A 3 -12.26 -4.24 11.06
CA LEU A 3 -10.89 -4.51 10.61
C LEU A 3 -9.91 -3.51 11.20
N ILE A 4 -10.37 -2.30 11.40
CA ILE A 4 -9.60 -1.18 11.93
C ILE A 4 -10.30 -0.70 13.19
N THR A 5 -9.57 -0.66 14.29
CA THR A 5 -10.06 -0.07 15.53
C THR A 5 -9.65 1.39 15.59
N THR A 6 -10.61 2.29 15.75
CA THR A 6 -10.36 3.71 16.02
C THR A 6 -10.31 3.93 17.53
N LYS A 7 -9.48 4.84 17.97
CA LYS A 7 -9.54 5.32 19.34
C LYS A 7 -10.81 6.15 19.49
N ASP A 8 -11.72 5.74 20.35
CA ASP A 8 -12.82 6.60 20.79
C ASP A 8 -12.21 7.80 21.49
N GLY A 9 -12.16 8.90 20.76
CA GLY A 9 -11.61 10.12 21.27
C GLY A 9 -12.71 11.09 21.68
N GLY A 10 -12.47 11.88 22.68
CA GLY A 10 -13.32 12.99 23.05
C GLY A 10 -13.59 13.96 21.88
N SER A 11 -14.35 15.00 22.10
CA SER A 11 -14.66 16.02 21.09
C SER A 11 -13.48 16.92 20.80
N GLY A 12 -13.35 17.37 19.54
CA GLY A 12 -12.38 18.37 19.09
C GLY A 12 -11.11 17.79 18.47
N SER A 13 -10.15 18.63 18.20
CA SER A 13 -8.90 18.27 17.51
C SER A 13 -8.02 17.26 18.26
N GLY A 14 -8.28 17.01 19.52
CA GLY A 14 -7.63 15.98 20.32
C GLY A 14 -8.29 14.59 20.21
N ALA A 15 -9.46 14.51 19.58
CA ALA A 15 -10.16 13.23 19.37
C ALA A 15 -9.40 12.31 18.41
N TYR A 16 -8.68 12.89 17.49
CA TYR A 16 -7.76 12.22 16.59
C TYR A 16 -6.35 12.72 16.88
N THR A 17 -5.54 11.89 17.47
CA THR A 17 -4.10 12.17 17.44
C THR A 17 -3.65 11.95 16.00
N ALA A 18 -3.29 13.02 15.32
CA ALA A 18 -2.80 12.95 13.95
C ALA A 18 -1.65 11.95 13.87
N GLY A 19 -1.72 11.02 12.92
CA GLY A 19 -0.70 9.99 12.75
C GLY A 19 -0.88 8.73 13.59
N VAL A 20 -1.88 8.65 14.45
CA VAL A 20 -2.27 7.36 15.03
C VAL A 20 -3.07 6.62 13.97
N ILE A 21 -2.40 5.70 13.29
CA ILE A 21 -3.08 4.76 12.41
C ILE A 21 -4.00 3.92 13.28
N PRO A 22 -5.27 3.79 12.90
CA PRO A 22 -6.14 2.85 13.55
C PRO A 22 -5.45 1.50 13.52
N SER A 23 -5.31 0.86 14.66
CA SER A 23 -4.74 -0.47 14.69
C SER A 23 -5.73 -1.47 14.09
N THR A 24 -5.20 -2.46 13.40
CA THR A 24 -5.98 -3.61 12.95
C THR A 24 -5.69 -4.82 13.82
N GLN A 25 -6.67 -5.69 14.00
CA GLN A 25 -6.47 -7.00 14.59
C GLN A 25 -5.92 -8.01 13.58
N TYR A 26 -5.86 -7.63 12.30
CA TYR A 26 -5.46 -8.47 11.17
C TYR A 26 -4.35 -7.83 10.35
N PRO A 27 -3.16 -7.59 10.94
CA PRO A 27 -2.08 -6.86 10.26
C PRO A 27 -1.48 -7.65 9.10
N ASP A 28 -1.63 -8.96 9.10
CA ASP A 28 -1.12 -9.89 8.08
C ASP A 28 -2.22 -10.37 7.13
N GLU A 29 -3.28 -9.59 6.97
CA GLU A 29 -4.34 -9.85 6.01
C GLU A 29 -4.71 -8.58 5.24
N ALA A 30 -4.92 -8.69 3.94
CA ALA A 30 -5.49 -7.62 3.12
C ALA A 30 -6.91 -7.98 2.70
N TYR A 31 -7.79 -6.99 2.75
CA TYR A 31 -9.21 -7.13 2.43
C TYR A 31 -9.60 -6.16 1.32
N VAL A 32 -10.40 -6.63 0.37
CA VAL A 32 -11.02 -5.82 -0.68
C VAL A 32 -12.52 -6.05 -0.67
N ALA A 33 -13.29 -4.96 -0.72
CA ALA A 33 -14.73 -4.99 -0.89
C ALA A 33 -15.07 -4.71 -2.36
N ILE A 34 -15.74 -5.64 -3.01
CA ILE A 34 -16.13 -5.54 -4.42
C ILE A 34 -17.64 -5.32 -4.46
N TYR A 35 -18.06 -4.17 -5.00
CA TYR A 35 -19.46 -3.81 -5.23
C TYR A 35 -19.82 -4.08 -6.68
N SER A 36 -21.03 -4.56 -6.93
CA SER A 36 -21.52 -4.90 -8.28
C SER A 36 -22.07 -3.71 -9.06
N GLY A 37 -22.30 -2.57 -8.40
CA GLY A 37 -22.91 -1.38 -8.99
C GLY A 37 -22.19 -0.09 -8.62
N ASP A 38 -22.67 1.01 -9.18
CA ASP A 38 -22.09 2.36 -8.99
C ASP A 38 -22.51 2.98 -7.64
N ASN A 39 -23.48 2.40 -6.97
CA ASN A 39 -23.89 2.80 -5.63
C ASN A 39 -23.39 1.77 -4.61
N PHE A 40 -23.16 2.20 -3.40
CA PHE A 40 -22.69 1.36 -2.29
C PHE A 40 -23.86 0.78 -1.47
N ASP A 41 -25.05 0.69 -2.05
CA ASP A 41 -26.28 0.24 -1.37
C ASP A 41 -26.33 -1.29 -1.23
N GLU A 42 -25.61 -2.01 -2.10
CA GLU A 42 -25.55 -3.45 -2.07
C GLU A 42 -24.49 -3.98 -1.10
N THR A 43 -24.70 -5.18 -0.61
CA THR A 43 -23.70 -5.87 0.20
C THR A 43 -22.52 -6.28 -0.70
N PRO A 44 -21.28 -5.80 -0.45
CA PRO A 44 -20.16 -6.15 -1.27
C PRO A 44 -19.73 -7.61 -1.06
N VAL A 45 -19.09 -8.16 -2.07
CA VAL A 45 -18.28 -9.36 -1.91
C VAL A 45 -16.98 -8.96 -1.22
N ILE A 46 -16.72 -9.54 -0.05
CA ILE A 46 -15.46 -9.30 0.68
C ILE A 46 -14.50 -10.43 0.35
N VAL A 47 -13.38 -10.07 -0.25
CA VAL A 47 -12.27 -11.00 -0.52
C VAL A 47 -11.08 -10.64 0.35
N LYS A 48 -10.31 -11.66 0.73
CA LYS A 48 -9.13 -11.48 1.57
C LYS A 48 -7.97 -12.35 1.12
N THR A 49 -6.78 -11.95 1.50
CA THR A 49 -5.54 -12.69 1.32
C THR A 49 -4.64 -12.55 2.53
N ASP A 50 -3.84 -13.56 2.79
CA ASP A 50 -2.77 -13.63 3.77
C ASP A 50 -1.37 -13.57 3.13
N LYS A 51 -1.29 -13.25 1.84
CA LYS A 51 -0.02 -13.13 1.11
C LYS A 51 0.65 -11.77 1.32
N ILE A 52 -0.15 -10.75 1.59
CA ILE A 52 0.32 -9.39 1.92
C ILE A 52 -0.36 -8.94 3.21
N GLY A 53 0.32 -8.07 3.92
CA GLY A 53 -0.24 -7.46 5.11
C GLY A 53 -1.29 -6.40 4.78
N PHE A 54 -1.78 -5.80 5.81
CA PHE A 54 -2.71 -4.70 5.80
C PHE A 54 -2.39 -3.67 4.69
N ALA A 55 -3.30 -3.56 3.72
CA ALA A 55 -3.14 -2.74 2.52
C ALA A 55 -3.48 -1.28 2.80
N SER A 56 -2.68 -0.64 3.63
CA SER A 56 -2.76 0.79 3.90
C SER A 56 -1.37 1.37 4.01
N GLY A 57 -1.22 2.58 3.49
CA GLY A 57 0.01 3.33 3.61
C GLY A 57 0.26 3.82 5.03
N ARG A 58 1.43 4.42 5.21
CA ARG A 58 1.83 5.05 6.46
C ARG A 58 0.85 6.18 6.81
N MET A 59 0.47 6.26 8.05
CA MET A 59 -0.29 7.33 8.68
C MET A 59 -1.77 7.44 8.29
N ARG A 60 -2.15 7.37 7.02
CA ARG A 60 -3.57 7.47 6.60
C ARG A 60 -3.74 6.93 5.19
N SER A 61 -4.65 6.02 4.99
CA SER A 61 -4.98 5.47 3.68
C SER A 61 -5.45 6.50 2.65
N GLN A 62 -6.04 7.60 3.09
CA GLN A 62 -6.54 8.65 2.19
C GLN A 62 -5.46 9.36 1.37
N TYR A 63 -4.21 9.32 1.80
CA TYR A 63 -3.07 9.92 1.09
C TYR A 63 -2.22 8.88 0.36
N TYR A 64 -2.56 7.59 0.48
CA TYR A 64 -1.77 6.51 -0.04
C TYR A 64 -2.71 5.47 -0.64
N GLN A 65 -3.07 5.69 -1.88
CA GLN A 65 -3.86 4.71 -2.60
C GLN A 65 -3.03 3.44 -2.79
N THR A 66 -3.59 2.31 -2.41
CA THR A 66 -2.91 1.00 -2.45
C THR A 66 -3.62 -0.01 -3.35
N ILE A 67 -4.73 0.37 -3.95
CA ILE A 67 -5.44 -0.43 -4.94
C ILE A 67 -5.56 0.34 -6.24
N TRP A 68 -5.10 -0.28 -7.33
CA TRP A 68 -5.06 0.33 -8.64
C TRP A 68 -5.58 -0.64 -9.71
N ALA A 69 -6.35 -0.11 -10.66
CA ALA A 69 -6.70 -0.83 -11.87
C ALA A 69 -5.62 -0.57 -12.93
N ALA A 70 -5.10 -1.62 -13.53
CA ALA A 70 -4.30 -1.53 -14.74
C ALA A 70 -5.19 -1.35 -15.98
N ASP A 71 -4.61 -0.98 -17.12
CA ASP A 71 -5.39 -0.70 -18.33
C ASP A 71 -6.12 -1.94 -18.88
N ASN A 72 -5.62 -3.13 -18.61
CA ASN A 72 -6.32 -4.38 -18.93
C ASN A 72 -7.53 -4.67 -18.01
N GLY A 73 -7.68 -3.91 -16.95
CA GLY A 73 -8.74 -4.02 -15.95
C GLY A 73 -8.44 -4.94 -14.77
N ASP A 74 -7.26 -5.51 -14.70
CA ASP A 74 -6.80 -6.23 -13.50
C ASP A 74 -6.58 -5.25 -12.34
N LEU A 75 -6.92 -5.67 -11.13
CA LEU A 75 -6.70 -4.88 -9.93
C LEU A 75 -5.44 -5.37 -9.20
N TYR A 76 -4.55 -4.45 -8.93
CA TYR A 76 -3.36 -4.68 -8.12
C TYR A 76 -3.52 -4.07 -6.74
N VAL A 77 -3.30 -4.87 -5.72
CA VAL A 77 -3.43 -4.47 -4.31
C VAL A 77 -2.06 -4.52 -3.67
N PHE A 78 -1.57 -3.37 -3.27
CA PHE A 78 -0.24 -3.18 -2.70
C PHE A 78 -0.30 -3.10 -1.19
N SER A 79 0.70 -3.64 -0.52
CA SER A 79 0.93 -3.43 0.90
C SER A 79 2.36 -2.95 1.14
N PRO A 80 2.56 -1.86 1.86
CA PRO A 80 3.89 -1.42 2.27
C PRO A 80 4.57 -2.36 3.27
N GLY A 81 3.84 -3.33 3.83
CA GLY A 81 4.31 -4.13 4.95
C GLY A 81 4.37 -3.34 6.27
N TYR A 82 3.65 -2.23 6.33
CA TYR A 82 3.69 -1.29 7.45
C TYR A 82 3.12 -1.86 8.77
N GLY A 83 2.35 -2.94 8.71
CA GLY A 83 1.87 -3.66 9.88
C GLY A 83 2.97 -4.10 10.84
N ARG A 84 4.18 -4.31 10.35
CA ARG A 84 5.37 -4.66 11.14
C ARG A 84 5.83 -3.52 12.09
N THR A 85 5.48 -2.28 11.77
CA THR A 85 5.80 -1.11 12.60
C THR A 85 4.84 -0.95 13.78
N PHE A 86 3.77 -1.74 13.83
CA PHE A 86 2.82 -1.66 14.91
C PHE A 86 3.44 -2.21 16.19
N THR A 87 3.45 -1.39 17.21
CA THR A 87 3.82 -1.82 18.56
C THR A 87 2.56 -2.16 19.34
N SER A 88 2.62 -3.21 20.14
CA SER A 88 1.52 -3.50 21.06
C SER A 88 1.33 -2.32 22.02
N SER A 89 0.10 -1.83 22.13
CA SER A 89 -0.31 -0.94 23.21
C SER A 89 -1.62 -1.45 23.77
N ASP A 90 -1.72 -1.47 25.06
CA ASP A 90 -2.91 -1.98 25.77
C ASP A 90 -4.17 -1.20 25.37
N ASP A 91 -4.02 0.08 25.02
CA ASP A 91 -5.13 0.96 24.66
C ASP A 91 -5.80 0.62 23.32
N LEU A 92 -5.11 -0.02 22.38
CA LEU A 92 -5.59 -0.21 21.02
C LEU A 92 -5.60 -1.67 20.55
N LYS A 93 -5.23 -2.62 21.40
CA LYS A 93 -5.09 -4.06 21.05
C LYS A 93 -4.34 -4.27 19.71
N LYS A 94 -3.29 -3.50 19.50
CA LYS A 94 -2.47 -3.61 18.29
C LYS A 94 -1.81 -4.97 18.24
N VAL A 95 -1.89 -5.58 17.10
CA VAL A 95 -1.14 -6.79 16.77
C VAL A 95 -0.06 -6.41 15.79
N THR A 96 1.17 -6.80 16.06
CA THR A 96 2.30 -6.57 15.14
C THR A 96 2.20 -7.54 13.97
N GLY A 97 2.26 -7.02 12.76
CA GLY A 97 2.33 -7.81 11.54
C GLY A 97 3.72 -8.37 11.28
N THR A 98 3.80 -9.30 10.36
CA THR A 98 5.05 -9.99 9.98
C THR A 98 5.34 -9.93 8.48
N LEU A 99 4.30 -9.69 7.66
CA LEU A 99 4.42 -9.79 6.21
C LEU A 99 5.19 -8.63 5.59
N PRO A 100 6.02 -8.91 4.58
CA PRO A 100 6.81 -7.92 3.87
C PRO A 100 5.95 -7.01 2.99
N SER A 101 6.60 -5.99 2.43
CA SER A 101 6.03 -5.18 1.37
C SER A 101 5.77 -6.03 0.13
N GLY A 102 4.57 -5.94 -0.44
CA GLY A 102 4.21 -6.80 -1.56
C GLY A 102 2.98 -6.35 -2.32
N VAL A 103 2.68 -7.07 -3.41
CA VAL A 103 1.50 -6.86 -4.24
C VAL A 103 0.86 -8.18 -4.63
N VAL A 104 -0.47 -8.17 -4.67
CA VAL A 104 -1.32 -9.27 -5.17
C VAL A 104 -2.26 -8.73 -6.23
N ARG A 105 -2.89 -9.63 -6.99
CA ARG A 105 -3.77 -9.29 -8.10
C ARG A 105 -5.16 -9.90 -7.93
N ILE A 106 -6.17 -9.16 -8.40
CA ILE A 106 -7.50 -9.68 -8.73
C ILE A 106 -7.67 -9.49 -10.23
N LYS A 107 -7.91 -10.56 -10.98
CA LYS A 107 -8.10 -10.47 -12.43
C LYS A 107 -9.42 -9.78 -12.76
N LYS A 108 -9.44 -9.09 -13.88
CA LYS A 108 -10.65 -8.44 -14.40
C LYS A 108 -11.85 -9.38 -14.38
N GLY A 109 -12.94 -8.93 -13.75
CA GLY A 109 -14.19 -9.68 -13.65
C GLY A 109 -14.20 -10.78 -12.59
N GLU A 110 -13.09 -11.04 -11.91
CA GLU A 110 -13.01 -12.00 -10.84
C GLU A 110 -13.35 -11.38 -9.48
N THR A 111 -13.85 -12.20 -8.57
CA THR A 111 -14.14 -11.84 -7.19
C THR A 111 -13.30 -12.64 -6.20
N ALA A 112 -12.05 -12.91 -6.59
CA ALA A 112 -11.06 -13.59 -5.76
C ALA A 112 -9.65 -13.11 -6.14
N PHE A 113 -8.73 -13.16 -5.18
CA PHE A 113 -7.32 -12.95 -5.48
C PHE A 113 -6.78 -14.08 -6.36
N ASP A 114 -5.96 -13.72 -7.34
CA ASP A 114 -5.25 -14.68 -8.19
C ASP A 114 -4.25 -15.47 -7.34
N PRO A 115 -4.44 -16.79 -7.16
CA PRO A 115 -3.57 -17.58 -6.29
C PRO A 115 -2.15 -17.72 -6.84
N SER A 116 -1.97 -17.51 -8.16
CA SER A 116 -0.68 -17.62 -8.84
C SER A 116 0.13 -16.34 -8.84
N TYR A 117 -0.48 -15.20 -8.41
CA TYR A 117 0.18 -13.91 -8.46
C TYR A 117 0.49 -13.39 -7.05
N TYR A 118 1.76 -13.18 -6.84
CA TYR A 118 2.32 -12.52 -5.67
C TYR A 118 3.72 -12.02 -5.99
N VAL A 119 4.05 -10.84 -5.49
CA VAL A 119 5.40 -10.27 -5.54
C VAL A 119 5.77 -9.76 -4.16
N ASN A 120 6.95 -10.15 -3.69
CA ASN A 120 7.59 -9.59 -2.51
C ASN A 120 8.63 -8.56 -2.96
N PHE A 121 8.38 -7.28 -2.68
CA PHE A 121 9.30 -6.21 -3.07
C PHE A 121 10.64 -6.26 -2.34
N GLU A 122 10.71 -6.92 -1.20
CA GLU A 122 11.95 -7.08 -0.44
C GLU A 122 12.82 -8.24 -0.96
N GLU A 123 12.36 -8.96 -1.99
CA GLU A 123 13.11 -10.02 -2.66
C GLU A 123 13.52 -9.70 -4.09
N ILE A 124 12.94 -8.64 -4.69
CA ILE A 124 13.22 -8.25 -6.07
C ILE A 124 13.76 -6.82 -6.15
N GLY A 125 14.40 -6.49 -7.27
CA GLY A 125 14.94 -5.15 -7.53
C GLY A 125 15.93 -4.72 -6.45
N THR A 126 15.72 -3.54 -5.90
CA THR A 126 16.54 -2.97 -4.82
C THR A 126 16.29 -3.63 -3.46
N ARG A 127 15.26 -4.45 -3.36
CA ARG A 127 14.82 -5.13 -2.11
C ARG A 127 14.32 -4.15 -1.04
N HIS A 128 13.75 -3.05 -1.48
CA HIS A 128 13.26 -2.01 -0.60
C HIS A 128 11.73 -2.04 -0.50
N PRO A 129 11.15 -1.85 0.71
CA PRO A 129 9.71 -1.74 0.87
C PRO A 129 9.15 -0.53 0.13
N ILE A 130 7.93 -0.63 -0.37
CA ILE A 130 7.24 0.50 -0.95
C ILE A 130 6.76 1.46 0.14
N PHE A 131 6.82 2.76 -0.18
CA PHE A 131 6.20 3.82 0.59
C PHE A 131 4.88 4.25 -0.05
N ARG A 132 4.90 4.48 -1.38
CA ARG A 132 3.73 4.82 -2.21
C ARG A 132 3.83 4.14 -3.57
N CYS A 133 2.69 4.06 -4.27
CA CYS A 133 2.63 3.55 -5.63
C CYS A 133 1.55 4.30 -6.43
N TRP A 134 1.78 4.43 -7.73
CA TRP A 134 0.85 5.05 -8.67
C TRP A 134 0.81 4.27 -9.97
N HIS A 135 -0.36 4.09 -10.55
CA HIS A 135 -0.49 3.54 -11.88
C HIS A 135 -0.04 4.58 -12.92
N ILE A 136 0.71 4.15 -13.93
CA ILE A 136 1.20 5.01 -15.01
C ILE A 136 0.44 4.71 -16.29
N THR A 137 0.57 3.50 -16.81
CA THR A 137 -0.02 3.02 -18.05
C THR A 137 0.12 1.50 -18.13
N GLU A 138 -0.73 0.83 -18.88
CA GLU A 138 -0.74 -0.64 -19.04
C GLU A 138 -0.70 -1.35 -17.68
N ASP A 139 0.38 -2.05 -17.37
CA ASP A 139 0.66 -2.69 -16.09
C ASP A 139 1.90 -2.11 -15.39
N TYR A 140 2.26 -0.86 -15.73
CA TYR A 140 3.38 -0.13 -15.16
C TYR A 140 2.93 0.74 -13.99
N PHE A 141 3.70 0.67 -12.91
CA PHE A 141 3.48 1.44 -11.68
C PHE A 141 4.75 2.19 -11.29
N LEU A 142 4.61 3.46 -10.94
CA LEU A 142 5.68 4.20 -10.26
C LEU A 142 5.64 3.81 -8.79
N LEU A 143 6.79 3.43 -8.26
CA LEU A 143 6.98 3.14 -6.84
C LEU A 143 7.89 4.19 -6.22
N GLN A 144 7.50 4.70 -5.07
CA GLN A 144 8.37 5.39 -4.13
C GLN A 144 8.76 4.41 -3.04
N LEU A 145 10.03 4.26 -2.78
CA LEU A 145 10.57 3.24 -1.91
C LEU A 145 11.25 3.84 -0.68
N TYR A 146 11.35 3.05 0.37
CA TYR A 146 12.18 3.38 1.51
C TYR A 146 13.65 3.13 1.15
N SER A 147 14.43 4.18 0.89
CA SER A 147 15.84 4.07 0.45
C SER A 147 16.73 3.38 1.48
N ASP A 148 16.39 3.48 2.76
CA ASP A 148 17.07 2.78 3.85
C ASP A 148 16.51 1.37 4.10
N GLY A 149 15.68 0.87 3.17
CA GLY A 149 15.10 -0.48 3.23
C GLY A 149 14.14 -0.68 4.39
N VAL A 150 14.05 -1.92 4.85
CA VAL A 150 13.18 -2.31 5.97
C VAL A 150 13.56 -1.55 7.26
N GLU A 151 14.85 -1.36 7.49
CA GLU A 151 15.35 -0.65 8.68
C GLU A 151 14.87 0.81 8.70
N GLY A 152 14.94 1.48 7.54
CA GLY A 152 14.40 2.82 7.37
C GLY A 152 12.89 2.88 7.60
N MET A 153 12.13 1.95 7.04
CA MET A 153 10.70 1.87 7.28
C MET A 153 10.36 1.71 8.77
N MET A 154 11.12 0.88 9.48
CA MET A 154 10.93 0.63 10.91
C MET A 154 11.33 1.83 11.78
N SER A 155 12.18 2.73 11.31
CA SER A 155 12.61 3.93 12.03
C SER A 155 11.52 4.98 12.21
N GLY A 156 10.41 4.85 11.48
CA GLY A 156 9.27 5.74 11.60
C GLY A 156 9.52 7.14 11.02
N THR A 157 9.68 8.15 11.87
CA THR A 157 9.83 9.55 11.43
C THR A 157 11.16 9.86 10.77
N SER A 158 12.16 9.03 10.97
CA SER A 158 13.49 9.17 10.35
C SER A 158 13.62 8.43 9.03
N ALA A 159 12.53 7.81 8.54
CA ALA A 159 12.54 7.06 7.30
C ALA A 159 12.80 7.97 6.09
N VAL A 160 13.72 7.56 5.24
CA VAL A 160 14.03 8.22 3.97
C VAL A 160 13.28 7.52 2.84
N THR A 161 12.60 8.28 1.98
CA THR A 161 11.72 7.75 0.92
C THR A 161 11.97 8.47 -0.41
N ASP A 162 13.24 8.59 -0.79
CA ASP A 162 13.69 9.34 -1.96
C ASP A 162 14.09 8.46 -3.17
N GLU A 163 13.92 7.14 -3.04
CA GLU A 163 14.16 6.20 -4.13
C GLU A 163 12.89 6.01 -4.97
N LEU A 164 13.04 6.10 -6.29
CA LEU A 164 11.97 5.83 -7.25
C LEU A 164 12.32 4.63 -8.14
N ALA A 165 11.31 3.84 -8.46
CA ALA A 165 11.43 2.74 -9.40
C ALA A 165 10.14 2.55 -10.22
N VAL A 166 10.26 1.97 -11.40
CA VAL A 166 9.13 1.52 -12.21
C VAL A 166 8.97 0.02 -12.02
N PHE A 167 7.79 -0.39 -11.61
CA PHE A 167 7.39 -1.79 -11.49
C PHE A 167 6.51 -2.17 -12.67
N LYS A 168 6.90 -3.22 -13.41
CA LYS A 168 6.07 -3.86 -14.42
C LYS A 168 5.45 -5.11 -13.84
N ALA A 169 4.13 -5.08 -13.67
CA ALA A 169 3.44 -6.05 -12.83
C ALA A 169 3.37 -7.46 -13.45
N GLU A 170 3.09 -7.59 -14.75
CA GLU A 170 3.04 -8.89 -15.42
C GLU A 170 4.39 -9.61 -15.40
N ASP A 171 5.46 -8.86 -15.65
CA ASP A 171 6.82 -9.38 -15.69
C ASP A 171 7.43 -9.53 -14.28
N LYS A 172 6.80 -8.95 -13.27
CA LYS A 172 7.29 -8.89 -11.89
C LYS A 172 8.69 -8.28 -11.78
N THR A 173 8.96 -7.25 -12.56
CA THR A 173 10.27 -6.60 -12.64
C THR A 173 10.24 -5.18 -12.10
N ILE A 174 11.35 -4.77 -11.47
CA ILE A 174 11.56 -3.41 -10.97
C ILE A 174 12.77 -2.81 -11.66
N THR A 175 12.61 -1.61 -12.20
CA THR A 175 13.68 -0.83 -12.82
C THR A 175 13.83 0.48 -12.05
N PRO A 176 14.99 0.75 -11.43
CA PRO A 176 15.24 2.02 -10.75
C PRO A 176 15.13 3.20 -11.71
N VAL A 177 14.53 4.29 -11.25
CA VAL A 177 14.53 5.57 -11.97
C VAL A 177 15.85 6.28 -11.68
N THR A 178 16.59 6.61 -12.74
CA THR A 178 17.87 7.30 -12.64
C THR A 178 17.77 8.73 -13.13
N GLY A 179 18.68 9.61 -12.67
CA GLY A 179 18.70 11.02 -13.09
C GLY A 179 17.71 11.93 -12.35
N PHE A 180 17.03 11.42 -11.36
CA PHE A 180 16.25 12.24 -10.41
C PHE A 180 17.19 12.95 -9.44
N PRO A 181 16.83 14.17 -8.98
CA PRO A 181 17.59 14.83 -7.93
C PRO A 181 17.65 13.96 -6.68
N ALA A 182 18.84 13.85 -6.09
CA ALA A 182 19.05 13.07 -4.86
C ALA A 182 18.37 13.68 -3.61
N ASP A 183 17.89 14.90 -3.72
CA ASP A 183 17.24 15.66 -2.65
C ASP A 183 15.72 15.74 -2.83
N LEU A 184 15.11 14.68 -3.34
CA LEU A 184 13.67 14.60 -3.58
C LEU A 184 12.92 14.74 -2.23
N ALA A 185 12.65 15.98 -1.86
CA ALA A 185 11.95 16.32 -0.60
C ALA A 185 10.46 15.88 -0.60
N GLY A 186 10.01 15.28 -1.67
CA GLY A 186 8.64 14.80 -1.88
C GLY A 186 8.08 15.28 -3.23
N PHE A 187 6.93 14.77 -3.57
CA PHE A 187 6.22 15.22 -4.76
C PHE A 187 5.50 16.53 -4.46
N GLY A 188 5.54 17.48 -5.40
CA GLY A 188 4.78 18.72 -5.34
C GLY A 188 3.27 18.53 -5.56
N GLY A 189 2.87 17.34 -5.96
CA GLY A 189 1.50 16.89 -6.19
C GLY A 189 1.42 15.38 -6.24
N GLU A 190 0.25 14.83 -6.51
CA GLU A 190 0.11 13.39 -6.77
C GLU A 190 0.59 13.09 -8.21
N PRO A 191 1.50 12.15 -8.40
CA PRO A 191 1.87 11.67 -9.71
C PRO A 191 0.67 11.14 -10.49
N TYR A 192 0.64 11.37 -11.78
CA TYR A 192 -0.37 10.80 -12.65
C TYR A 192 0.23 10.28 -13.97
N GLY A 193 -0.43 9.28 -14.54
CA GLY A 193 -0.02 8.72 -15.82
C GLY A 193 -0.83 9.31 -16.98
N GLU A 194 -0.15 9.76 -18.04
CA GLU A 194 -0.78 10.19 -19.27
C GLU A 194 0.13 9.89 -20.46
N ASN A 195 -0.46 9.30 -21.51
CA ASN A 195 0.27 8.97 -22.77
C ASN A 195 1.56 8.15 -22.53
N GLY A 196 1.55 7.23 -21.57
CA GLY A 196 2.69 6.39 -21.25
C GLY A 196 3.81 7.07 -20.45
N ASN A 197 3.56 8.27 -19.93
CA ASN A 197 4.50 9.01 -19.10
C ASN A 197 3.91 9.22 -17.69
N ALA A 198 4.79 9.33 -16.71
CA ALA A 198 4.45 9.78 -15.36
C ALA A 198 4.86 11.24 -15.18
N TYR A 199 3.99 12.05 -14.59
CA TYR A 199 4.18 13.47 -14.33
C TYR A 199 4.06 13.77 -12.84
#